data_a065bda5f427ee43f609a9af17743049
#
_entry.id   a065bda5f427ee43f609a9af17743049
#
_cell.length_a   1.000
_cell.length_b   1.000
_cell.length_c   1.000
_cell.angle_alpha   90.00
_cell.angle_beta   90.00
_cell.angle_gamma   90.00
#
_symmetry.space_group_name_H-M   'P 1'
#
loop_
_entity.id
_entity.type
_entity.pdbx_description
1 polymer ?
#
loop_
_entity_poly.entity_id
_entity_poly.type
_entity_poly.pdbx_seq_one_letter_code
_entity_poly.pdbx_strand_id
1 'polypeptide(L)'
;MDEKHGKDAGDQVWNAVDANYNELMGKDEEGNQMTYDGRSFLFGQYQKGYIGEYDFNISVGFNDRVWLGFTLGIHDVHYRSNSVYTENYVADKEAYGTAWESQRITGTGYDAKLGIIFRPVEDSPFRIGAYVNSPVFYDLSMDGTADLELVDKNITDENGNHAEASNTNSSSLDYRLNTAWKTGISLGHTIGGNLALGATYEYAWYNHMDNRVKDGGYYDGYWDEYYETSSSDDLMNDHTKQSLQGVSTLKLGLEYKPVSMLALRLGYNYVSPMFKKSADRDQTIPSQGTIYATSTDYTNWKATNRFTAGVGFNYEKLSIDVAYQYSCQNGDFYPFAAWEELGANAAPATKVDNKRHQLLMTVGYRF
;
A
#
# COMPACT_ATOMS: atom_id res chain seq x y z
N MET A 1 18.12 21.47 7.36
CA MET A 1 16.72 21.39 7.84
C MET A 1 16.29 22.76 8.26
N ASP A 2 15.18 23.17 7.75
CA ASP A 2 14.80 24.58 7.74
C ASP A 2 14.31 25.03 9.11
N GLU A 3 14.89 26.12 9.64
CA GLU A 3 14.42 26.81 10.85
C GLU A 3 12.94 27.29 10.76
N LYS A 4 12.27 27.06 9.64
CA LYS A 4 10.90 27.51 9.35
C LYS A 4 9.79 26.69 9.98
N HIS A 5 10.04 25.43 10.38
CA HIS A 5 8.97 24.52 10.83
C HIS A 5 9.01 24.15 12.32
N GLY A 6 9.89 24.76 13.09
CA GLY A 6 10.10 24.35 14.49
C GLY A 6 10.68 22.93 14.56
N LYS A 7 10.96 22.45 15.75
CA LYS A 7 11.31 21.05 15.92
C LYS A 7 10.09 20.21 15.52
N ASP A 8 10.24 19.44 14.46
CA ASP A 8 9.20 18.60 13.90
C ASP A 8 8.76 17.55 14.92
N ALA A 9 7.49 17.12 14.85
CA ALA A 9 6.96 16.10 15.76
C ALA A 9 7.78 14.79 15.71
N GLY A 10 8.30 14.43 14.53
CA GLY A 10 9.21 13.31 14.36
C GLY A 10 10.52 13.49 15.12
N ASP A 11 11.16 14.64 15.01
CA ASP A 11 12.36 14.97 15.80
C ASP A 11 12.08 14.93 17.29
N GLN A 12 10.88 15.32 17.72
CA GLN A 12 10.47 15.24 19.12
C GLN A 12 10.31 13.80 19.60
N VAL A 13 9.77 12.91 18.77
CA VAL A 13 9.67 11.47 19.09
C VAL A 13 11.07 10.87 19.24
N TRP A 14 11.96 11.07 18.27
CA TRP A 14 13.32 10.56 18.31
C TRP A 14 14.13 11.14 19.47
N ASN A 15 14.07 12.44 19.69
CA ASN A 15 14.73 13.08 20.83
C ASN A 15 14.21 12.56 22.18
N ALA A 16 12.93 12.21 22.26
CA ALA A 16 12.37 11.62 23.48
C ALA A 16 12.79 10.15 23.66
N VAL A 17 12.87 9.38 22.57
CA VAL A 17 13.44 8.02 22.58
C VAL A 17 14.89 8.08 23.04
N ASP A 18 15.70 8.96 22.43
CA ASP A 18 17.11 9.14 22.80
C ASP A 18 17.27 9.58 24.25
N ALA A 19 16.45 10.52 24.74
CA ALA A 19 16.50 10.98 26.13
C ALA A 19 16.16 9.85 27.10
N ASN A 20 15.07 9.11 26.83
CA ASN A 20 14.67 7.98 27.67
C ASN A 20 15.70 6.84 27.61
N TYR A 21 16.24 6.57 26.42
CA TYR A 21 17.29 5.58 26.24
C TYR A 21 18.55 5.96 27.03
N ASN A 22 19.01 7.22 26.94
CA ASN A 22 20.16 7.72 27.71
C ASN A 22 19.93 7.70 29.23
N GLU A 23 18.69 7.93 29.68
CA GLU A 23 18.33 7.90 31.10
C GLU A 23 18.35 6.47 31.64
N LEU A 24 17.79 5.50 30.87
CA LEU A 24 17.75 4.08 31.26
C LEU A 24 19.12 3.38 31.16
N MET A 25 19.81 3.60 30.05
CA MET A 25 21.02 2.81 29.72
C MET A 25 22.27 3.33 30.44
N GLY A 26 22.28 4.62 30.78
CA GLY A 26 23.47 5.21 31.41
C GLY A 26 24.71 5.16 30.48
N LYS A 27 25.86 5.44 31.08
CA LYS A 27 27.15 5.35 30.44
C LYS A 27 28.04 4.33 31.17
N ASP A 28 28.86 3.61 30.41
CA ASP A 28 29.91 2.75 30.96
C ASP A 28 31.00 3.59 31.65
N GLU A 29 31.98 2.91 32.31
CA GLU A 29 33.09 3.57 32.96
C GLU A 29 33.98 4.42 32.05
N GLU A 30 33.90 4.14 30.72
CA GLU A 30 34.65 4.85 29.66
C GLU A 30 33.85 6.01 29.08
N GLY A 31 32.59 6.19 29.51
CA GLY A 31 31.70 7.26 29.04
C GLY A 31 30.93 6.94 27.79
N ASN A 32 31.03 5.72 27.24
CA ASN A 32 30.23 5.26 26.09
C ASN A 32 28.84 4.88 26.58
N GLN A 33 27.86 5.05 25.73
CA GLN A 33 26.51 4.65 26.01
C GLN A 33 26.38 3.12 26.07
N MET A 34 25.82 2.59 27.11
CA MET A 34 25.51 1.16 27.20
C MET A 34 24.37 0.81 26.23
N THR A 35 24.48 -0.39 25.64
CA THR A 35 23.45 -0.91 24.75
C THR A 35 23.04 -2.31 25.19
N TYR A 36 21.77 -2.63 25.07
CA TYR A 36 21.26 -3.98 25.29
C TYR A 36 21.22 -4.76 23.98
N ASP A 37 21.70 -5.99 24.01
CA ASP A 37 21.52 -6.90 22.89
C ASP A 37 20.10 -7.45 22.85
N GLY A 38 19.40 -7.25 21.73
CA GLY A 38 18.08 -7.82 21.50
C GLY A 38 18.11 -9.34 21.49
N ARG A 39 17.24 -9.97 22.28
CA ARG A 39 17.11 -11.44 22.38
C ARG A 39 15.97 -12.00 21.55
N SER A 40 14.85 -11.36 21.62
CA SER A 40 13.63 -11.74 20.90
C SER A 40 12.70 -10.56 20.77
N PHE A 41 11.85 -10.59 19.77
CA PHE A 41 10.79 -9.61 19.61
C PHE A 41 9.43 -10.28 19.43
N LEU A 42 8.40 -9.55 19.79
CA LEU A 42 7.00 -9.84 19.48
C LEU A 42 6.41 -8.68 18.70
N PHE A 43 5.83 -8.98 17.56
CA PHE A 43 5.12 -7.99 16.76
C PHE A 43 3.67 -8.41 16.55
N GLY A 44 2.75 -7.49 16.83
CA GLY A 44 1.34 -7.64 16.58
C GLY A 44 0.80 -6.44 15.82
N GLN A 45 -0.03 -6.68 14.79
CA GLN A 45 -0.61 -5.60 13.98
C GLN A 45 -2.07 -5.89 13.64
N TYR A 46 -2.90 -4.86 13.74
CA TYR A 46 -4.28 -4.86 13.26
C TYR A 46 -4.45 -3.74 12.24
N GLN A 47 -4.91 -4.10 11.04
CA GLN A 47 -5.16 -3.16 9.95
C GLN A 47 -6.60 -3.28 9.47
N LYS A 48 -7.23 -2.15 9.20
CA LYS A 48 -8.56 -2.07 8.62
C LYS A 48 -8.65 -0.86 7.70
N GLY A 49 -9.30 -1.03 6.56
CA GLY A 49 -9.53 0.10 5.66
C GLY A 49 -10.16 -0.33 4.35
N TYR A 50 -10.44 0.68 3.54
CA TYR A 50 -10.90 0.53 2.17
C TYR A 50 -10.50 1.75 1.34
N ILE A 51 -10.48 1.56 0.03
CA ILE A 51 -10.51 2.63 -0.96
C ILE A 51 -11.79 2.42 -1.75
N GLY A 52 -12.76 3.33 -1.58
CA GLY A 52 -13.97 3.39 -2.39
C GLY A 52 -13.64 4.03 -3.74
N GLU A 53 -14.22 3.52 -4.82
CA GLU A 53 -14.05 4.08 -6.16
C GLU A 53 -15.42 4.29 -6.80
N TYR A 54 -15.69 5.49 -7.30
CA TYR A 54 -16.92 5.89 -7.97
C TYR A 54 -16.56 6.30 -9.40
N ASP A 55 -16.93 5.47 -10.37
CA ASP A 55 -16.62 5.68 -11.78
C ASP A 55 -17.81 6.24 -12.57
N PHE A 56 -17.56 7.36 -13.27
CA PHE A 56 -18.48 7.93 -14.26
C PHE A 56 -17.96 7.63 -15.65
N ASN A 57 -18.64 6.74 -16.36
CA ASN A 57 -18.20 6.26 -17.67
C ASN A 57 -19.12 6.75 -18.79
N ILE A 58 -18.49 7.21 -19.90
CA ILE A 58 -19.14 7.48 -21.17
C ILE A 58 -18.45 6.64 -22.23
N SER A 59 -19.24 5.94 -23.04
CA SER A 59 -18.71 5.14 -24.15
C SER A 59 -19.52 5.35 -25.43
N VAL A 60 -18.83 5.27 -26.55
CA VAL A 60 -19.41 5.41 -27.90
C VAL A 60 -18.88 4.33 -28.82
N GLY A 61 -19.76 3.76 -29.63
CA GLY A 61 -19.43 2.74 -30.63
C GLY A 61 -19.64 3.26 -32.04
N PHE A 62 -18.73 2.94 -32.96
CA PHE A 62 -18.78 3.31 -34.38
C PHE A 62 -18.79 2.05 -35.23
N ASN A 63 -19.84 1.88 -36.03
CA ASN A 63 -20.01 0.81 -37.03
C ASN A 63 -19.71 -0.60 -36.51
N ASP A 64 -19.98 -0.89 -35.24
CA ASP A 64 -19.64 -2.16 -34.59
C ASP A 64 -18.16 -2.59 -34.74
N ARG A 65 -17.28 -1.64 -35.03
CA ARG A 65 -15.85 -1.89 -35.24
C ARG A 65 -14.95 -1.19 -34.25
N VAL A 66 -15.31 0.01 -33.78
CA VAL A 66 -14.51 0.81 -32.86
C VAL A 66 -15.40 1.25 -31.70
N TRP A 67 -14.95 1.02 -30.49
CA TRP A 67 -15.58 1.53 -29.28
C TRP A 67 -14.56 2.34 -28.50
N LEU A 68 -14.94 3.54 -28.12
CA LEU A 68 -14.16 4.44 -27.27
C LEU A 68 -14.85 4.58 -25.93
N GLY A 69 -14.07 4.59 -24.85
CA GLY A 69 -14.55 4.79 -23.50
C GLY A 69 -13.70 5.81 -22.76
N PHE A 70 -14.38 6.67 -22.01
CA PHE A 70 -13.76 7.61 -21.08
C PHE A 70 -14.41 7.44 -19.72
N THR A 71 -13.59 7.41 -18.68
CA THR A 71 -14.03 7.29 -17.28
C THR A 71 -13.36 8.35 -16.45
N LEU A 72 -14.14 9.00 -15.58
CA LEU A 72 -13.64 9.80 -14.46
C LEU A 72 -13.89 9.02 -13.18
N GLY A 73 -12.85 8.82 -12.39
CA GLY A 73 -12.90 8.14 -11.10
C GLY A 73 -12.75 9.13 -9.94
N ILE A 74 -13.53 8.91 -8.88
CA ILE A 74 -13.40 9.59 -7.59
C ILE A 74 -13.12 8.52 -6.55
N HIS A 75 -12.07 8.72 -5.77
CA HIS A 75 -11.62 7.79 -4.76
C HIS A 75 -11.83 8.35 -3.36
N ASP A 76 -12.26 7.51 -2.42
CA ASP A 76 -12.43 7.80 -1.00
C ASP A 76 -11.58 6.83 -0.18
N VAL A 77 -10.63 7.37 0.59
CA VAL A 77 -9.61 6.58 1.32
C VAL A 77 -9.89 6.60 2.80
N HIS A 78 -10.00 5.41 3.38
CA HIS A 78 -10.06 5.21 4.83
C HIS A 78 -9.15 4.06 5.22
N TYR A 79 -8.12 4.35 6.00
CA TYR A 79 -7.19 3.36 6.53
C TYR A 79 -6.92 3.62 8.01
N ARG A 80 -6.80 2.56 8.78
CA ARG A 80 -6.37 2.58 10.19
C ARG A 80 -5.50 1.36 10.46
N SER A 81 -4.39 1.57 11.13
CA SER A 81 -3.59 0.50 11.69
C SER A 81 -3.30 0.76 13.17
N ASN A 82 -3.13 -0.32 13.93
CA ASN A 82 -2.56 -0.28 15.27
C ASN A 82 -1.55 -1.41 15.34
N SER A 83 -0.38 -1.14 15.87
CA SER A 83 0.66 -2.14 16.05
C SER A 83 1.24 -2.09 17.46
N VAL A 84 1.81 -3.20 17.88
CA VAL A 84 2.62 -3.32 19.07
C VAL A 84 3.89 -4.08 18.71
N TYR A 85 5.02 -3.50 19.06
CA TYR A 85 6.33 -4.13 18.98
C TYR A 85 6.94 -4.20 20.37
N THR A 86 7.31 -5.39 20.81
CA THR A 86 8.00 -5.58 22.10
C THR A 86 9.33 -6.28 21.84
N GLU A 87 10.40 -5.71 22.33
CA GLU A 87 11.74 -6.30 22.28
C GLU A 87 12.18 -6.67 23.69
N ASN A 88 12.71 -7.91 23.85
CA ASN A 88 13.29 -8.38 25.09
C ASN A 88 14.82 -8.46 24.94
N TYR A 89 15.56 -8.02 25.95
CA TYR A 89 17.00 -7.90 25.92
C TYR A 89 17.72 -9.10 26.55
N VAL A 90 18.95 -9.39 26.08
CA VAL A 90 19.71 -10.60 26.47
C VAL A 90 20.30 -10.48 27.87
N ALA A 91 20.77 -9.29 28.20
CA ALA A 91 21.50 -9.08 29.45
C ALA A 91 20.63 -9.32 30.69
N ASP A 92 19.32 -9.15 30.53
CA ASP A 92 18.38 -9.25 31.62
C ASP A 92 17.03 -9.77 31.17
N LYS A 93 16.56 -10.83 31.80
CA LYS A 93 15.24 -11.42 31.49
C LYS A 93 14.07 -10.50 31.86
N GLU A 94 14.37 -9.40 32.51
CA GLU A 94 13.39 -8.45 33.03
C GLU A 94 13.53 -7.05 32.40
N ALA A 95 14.41 -6.90 31.37
CA ALA A 95 14.52 -5.69 30.55
C ALA A 95 13.82 -5.85 29.21
N TYR A 96 12.95 -4.89 28.87
CA TYR A 96 12.21 -4.87 27.63
C TYR A 96 11.85 -3.45 27.17
N GLY A 97 11.66 -3.29 25.88
CA GLY A 97 11.07 -2.08 25.29
C GLY A 97 9.79 -2.43 24.54
N THR A 98 8.76 -1.61 24.66
CA THR A 98 7.52 -1.79 23.94
C THR A 98 7.13 -0.48 23.26
N ALA A 99 6.85 -0.56 21.94
CA ALA A 99 6.29 0.53 21.17
C ALA A 99 4.87 0.17 20.74
N TRP A 100 3.92 1.04 21.02
CA TRP A 100 2.56 0.99 20.49
C TRP A 100 2.40 2.10 19.46
N GLU A 101 1.80 1.76 18.33
CA GLU A 101 1.58 2.72 17.26
C GLU A 101 0.12 2.69 16.81
N SER A 102 -0.41 3.85 16.51
CA SER A 102 -1.71 4.03 15.88
C SER A 102 -1.55 4.96 14.69
N GLN A 103 -2.07 4.56 13.54
CA GLN A 103 -2.06 5.38 12.34
C GLN A 103 -3.44 5.38 11.69
N ARG A 104 -3.86 6.55 11.22
CA ARG A 104 -5.07 6.76 10.45
C ARG A 104 -4.74 7.57 9.19
N ILE A 105 -5.19 7.09 8.02
CA ILE A 105 -5.08 7.84 6.77
C ILE A 105 -6.47 8.01 6.19
N THR A 106 -6.82 9.23 5.83
CA THR A 106 -8.08 9.57 5.16
C THR A 106 -7.82 10.56 4.03
N GLY A 107 -8.71 10.60 3.04
CA GLY A 107 -8.64 11.59 1.98
C GLY A 107 -9.36 11.16 0.73
N THR A 108 -9.20 11.94 -0.32
CA THR A 108 -9.86 11.74 -1.61
C THR A 108 -8.84 11.72 -2.73
N GLY A 109 -9.24 11.16 -3.88
CA GLY A 109 -8.41 11.16 -5.08
C GLY A 109 -9.26 11.19 -6.34
N TYR A 110 -8.63 11.57 -7.45
CA TYR A 110 -9.28 11.64 -8.75
C TYR A 110 -8.39 11.01 -9.81
N ASP A 111 -8.98 10.30 -10.77
CA ASP A 111 -8.28 9.78 -11.93
C ASP A 111 -9.12 9.87 -13.21
N ALA A 112 -8.46 9.67 -14.34
CA ALA A 112 -9.08 9.57 -15.65
C ALA A 112 -8.59 8.32 -16.38
N LYS A 113 -9.51 7.63 -17.05
CA LYS A 113 -9.22 6.40 -17.79
C LYS A 113 -9.72 6.54 -19.24
N LEU A 114 -8.88 6.17 -20.20
CA LEU A 114 -9.22 6.15 -21.63
C LEU A 114 -9.05 4.73 -22.15
N GLY A 115 -10.02 4.25 -22.92
CA GLY A 115 -9.97 2.93 -23.53
C GLY A 115 -10.49 2.93 -24.97
N ILE A 116 -9.93 2.04 -25.78
CA ILE A 116 -10.37 1.74 -27.13
C ILE A 116 -10.50 0.23 -27.30
N ILE A 117 -11.56 -0.20 -27.97
CA ILE A 117 -11.70 -1.58 -28.48
C ILE A 117 -11.86 -1.49 -29.97
N PHE A 118 -11.11 -2.31 -30.70
CA PHE A 118 -11.13 -2.38 -32.15
C PHE A 118 -11.39 -3.82 -32.60
N ARG A 119 -12.32 -3.99 -33.55
CA ARG A 119 -12.64 -5.23 -34.24
C ARG A 119 -12.06 -5.15 -35.66
N PRO A 120 -10.87 -5.72 -35.93
CA PRO A 120 -10.14 -5.53 -37.18
C PRO A 120 -10.84 -6.19 -38.40
N VAL A 121 -11.52 -7.32 -38.17
CA VAL A 121 -12.18 -8.10 -39.21
C VAL A 121 -13.69 -8.11 -38.97
N GLU A 122 -14.47 -7.70 -39.96
CA GLU A 122 -15.92 -7.48 -39.84
C GLU A 122 -16.68 -8.75 -39.48
N ASP A 123 -16.34 -9.88 -40.10
CA ASP A 123 -16.99 -11.18 -39.86
C ASP A 123 -16.36 -12.00 -38.74
N SER A 124 -15.33 -11.48 -38.08
CA SER A 124 -14.65 -12.14 -36.97
C SER A 124 -15.05 -11.56 -35.61
N PRO A 125 -15.32 -12.36 -34.59
CA PRO A 125 -15.53 -11.88 -33.25
C PRO A 125 -14.22 -11.45 -32.54
N PHE A 126 -13.07 -11.50 -33.22
CA PHE A 126 -11.79 -11.08 -32.68
C PHE A 126 -11.75 -9.58 -32.39
N ARG A 127 -11.30 -9.23 -31.19
CA ARG A 127 -11.19 -7.85 -30.69
C ARG A 127 -9.83 -7.61 -30.07
N ILE A 128 -9.33 -6.40 -30.30
CA ILE A 128 -8.12 -5.87 -29.67
C ILE A 128 -8.55 -4.66 -28.83
N GLY A 129 -8.13 -4.60 -27.59
CA GLY A 129 -8.34 -3.45 -26.73
C GLY A 129 -7.03 -2.84 -26.29
N ALA A 130 -7.04 -1.53 -26.05
CA ALA A 130 -5.96 -0.83 -25.37
C ALA A 130 -6.55 0.21 -24.42
N TYR A 131 -5.86 0.49 -23.32
CA TYR A 131 -6.28 1.52 -22.39
C TYR A 131 -5.09 2.18 -21.69
N VAL A 132 -5.34 3.37 -21.21
CA VAL A 132 -4.43 4.12 -20.34
C VAL A 132 -5.21 4.71 -19.18
N ASN A 133 -4.66 4.56 -17.97
CA ASN A 133 -5.18 5.18 -16.77
C ASN A 133 -4.15 6.19 -16.26
N SER A 134 -4.60 7.40 -15.96
CA SER A 134 -3.76 8.39 -15.27
C SER A 134 -3.37 7.90 -13.88
N PRO A 135 -2.41 8.56 -13.22
CA PRO A 135 -2.31 8.47 -11.77
C PRO A 135 -3.63 8.80 -11.09
N VAL A 136 -3.87 8.22 -9.94
CA VAL A 136 -4.82 8.78 -9.00
C VAL A 136 -4.10 9.92 -8.26
N PHE A 137 -4.66 11.11 -8.35
CA PHE A 137 -4.16 12.31 -7.68
C PHE A 137 -4.83 12.38 -6.32
N TYR A 138 -4.16 11.84 -5.30
CA TYR A 138 -4.66 11.83 -3.93
C TYR A 138 -4.28 13.09 -3.16
N ASP A 139 -5.23 13.58 -2.36
CA ASP A 139 -5.02 14.53 -1.26
C ASP A 139 -5.37 13.81 0.04
N LEU A 140 -4.37 13.62 0.92
CA LEU A 140 -4.42 12.72 2.05
C LEU A 140 -4.01 13.43 3.33
N SER A 141 -4.66 13.03 4.44
CA SER A 141 -4.27 13.35 5.80
C SER A 141 -3.89 12.08 6.53
N MET A 142 -2.76 12.11 7.24
CA MET A 142 -2.27 11.05 8.10
C MET A 142 -2.20 11.56 9.54
N ASP A 143 -2.88 10.88 10.46
CA ASP A 143 -2.74 11.09 11.91
C ASP A 143 -2.00 9.90 12.49
N GLY A 144 -0.99 10.14 13.32
CA GLY A 144 -0.19 9.13 13.99
C GLY A 144 -0.06 9.37 15.47
N THR A 145 0.00 8.30 16.25
CA THR A 145 0.35 8.31 17.68
C THR A 145 1.34 7.18 17.93
N ALA A 146 2.43 7.49 18.63
CA ALA A 146 3.41 6.51 19.08
C ALA A 146 3.61 6.64 20.59
N ASP A 147 3.51 5.52 21.28
CA ASP A 147 3.80 5.36 22.70
C ASP A 147 5.01 4.44 22.83
N LEU A 148 6.03 4.86 23.60
CA LEU A 148 7.20 4.05 23.89
C LEU A 148 7.30 3.83 25.38
N GLU A 149 7.58 2.60 25.80
CA GLU A 149 7.90 2.20 27.17
C GLU A 149 9.21 1.42 27.15
N LEU A 150 10.12 1.78 28.03
CA LEU A 150 11.36 1.05 28.33
C LEU A 150 11.36 0.69 29.80
N VAL A 151 11.63 -0.57 30.11
CA VAL A 151 11.66 -1.08 31.49
C VAL A 151 12.92 -1.91 31.72
N ASP A 152 13.62 -1.63 32.81
CA ASP A 152 14.66 -2.52 33.33
C ASP A 152 14.46 -2.74 34.82
N LYS A 153 13.98 -3.92 35.19
CA LYS A 153 13.69 -4.28 36.59
C LYS A 153 14.92 -4.58 37.43
N ASN A 154 16.10 -4.65 36.84
CA ASN A 154 17.33 -4.90 37.56
C ASN A 154 18.01 -3.60 38.02
N ILE A 155 17.62 -2.49 37.42
CA ILE A 155 18.00 -1.16 37.89
C ILE A 155 16.91 -0.68 38.83
N THR A 156 17.27 -0.47 40.10
CA THR A 156 16.36 0.07 41.11
C THR A 156 16.93 1.35 41.69
N ASP A 157 16.05 2.32 41.91
CA ASP A 157 16.39 3.55 42.63
C ASP A 157 16.56 3.29 44.13
N GLU A 158 16.95 4.34 44.88
CA GLU A 158 17.12 4.29 46.35
C GLU A 158 15.82 3.94 47.12
N ASN A 159 14.65 4.07 46.46
CA ASN A 159 13.33 3.76 47.01
C ASN A 159 12.83 2.37 46.60
N GLY A 160 13.61 1.64 45.81
CA GLY A 160 13.26 0.30 45.31
C GLY A 160 12.33 0.30 44.12
N ASN A 161 12.14 1.45 43.43
CA ASN A 161 11.42 1.48 42.16
C ASN A 161 12.33 1.02 41.03
N HIS A 162 11.78 0.27 40.09
CA HIS A 162 12.49 -0.16 38.87
C HIS A 162 12.71 1.02 37.91
N ALA A 163 13.77 0.95 37.10
CA ALA A 163 13.98 1.91 36.02
C ALA A 163 12.90 1.73 34.97
N GLU A 164 12.13 2.78 34.76
CA GLU A 164 11.05 2.84 33.80
C GLU A 164 11.04 4.23 33.12
N ALA A 165 10.93 4.26 31.80
CA ALA A 165 10.76 5.48 31.08
C ALA A 165 9.66 5.28 29.99
N SER A 166 8.78 6.26 29.86
CA SER A 166 7.72 6.23 28.88
C SER A 166 7.54 7.58 28.21
N ASN A 167 7.15 7.56 26.95
CA ASN A 167 6.81 8.77 26.20
C ASN A 167 5.70 8.50 25.20
N THR A 168 4.82 9.49 25.03
CA THR A 168 3.75 9.49 24.07
C THR A 168 3.88 10.71 23.16
N ASN A 169 3.78 10.49 21.85
CA ASN A 169 3.72 11.58 20.88
C ASN A 169 2.63 11.34 19.85
N SER A 170 2.06 12.43 19.33
CA SER A 170 1.08 12.41 18.27
C SER A 170 1.41 13.45 17.21
N SER A 171 1.17 13.10 15.94
CA SER A 171 1.47 13.94 14.80
C SER A 171 0.37 13.87 13.75
N SER A 172 0.26 14.90 12.94
CA SER A 172 -0.63 14.94 11.77
C SER A 172 0.13 15.49 10.58
N LEU A 173 -0.07 14.90 9.40
CA LEU A 173 0.55 15.30 8.14
C LEU A 173 -0.46 15.32 7.02
N ASP A 174 -0.61 16.46 6.35
CA ASP A 174 -1.32 16.58 5.09
C ASP A 174 -0.33 16.50 3.93
N TYR A 175 -0.58 15.60 2.99
CA TYR A 175 0.30 15.36 1.85
C TYR A 175 -0.48 14.97 0.60
N ARG A 176 0.18 14.99 -0.56
CA ARG A 176 -0.38 14.50 -1.81
C ARG A 176 0.42 13.33 -2.35
N LEU A 177 -0.27 12.40 -3.00
CA LEU A 177 0.34 11.25 -3.65
C LEU A 177 -0.25 11.08 -5.05
N ASN A 178 0.61 11.19 -6.06
CA ASN A 178 0.26 10.80 -7.42
C ASN A 178 0.71 9.35 -7.64
N THR A 179 -0.24 8.45 -7.88
CA THR A 179 0.08 7.03 -8.07
C THR A 179 0.69 6.74 -9.44
N ALA A 180 0.86 5.46 -9.76
CA ALA A 180 1.45 5.03 -11.02
C ALA A 180 0.49 5.24 -12.21
N TRP A 181 1.02 5.68 -13.34
CA TRP A 181 0.38 5.49 -14.65
C TRP A 181 0.22 4.00 -14.94
N LYS A 182 -0.87 3.62 -15.62
CA LYS A 182 -1.10 2.24 -16.05
C LYS A 182 -1.50 2.22 -17.52
N THR A 183 -0.95 1.27 -18.26
CA THR A 183 -1.41 0.99 -19.63
C THR A 183 -1.67 -0.50 -19.82
N GLY A 184 -2.60 -0.84 -20.68
CA GLY A 184 -2.89 -2.24 -20.95
C GLY A 184 -3.31 -2.49 -22.40
N ILE A 185 -3.04 -3.72 -22.85
CA ILE A 185 -3.47 -4.26 -24.12
C ILE A 185 -4.28 -5.52 -23.85
N SER A 186 -5.39 -5.71 -24.53
CA SER A 186 -6.25 -6.87 -24.40
C SER A 186 -6.60 -7.50 -25.75
N LEU A 187 -6.76 -8.81 -25.74
CA LEU A 187 -7.21 -9.61 -26.87
C LEU A 187 -8.43 -10.41 -26.43
N GLY A 188 -9.45 -10.46 -27.26
CA GLY A 188 -10.65 -11.25 -27.04
C GLY A 188 -11.11 -11.96 -28.31
N HIS A 189 -11.55 -13.21 -28.16
CA HIS A 189 -12.07 -13.98 -29.28
C HIS A 189 -13.16 -14.96 -28.80
N THR A 190 -14.17 -15.17 -29.65
CA THR A 190 -15.22 -16.16 -29.41
C THR A 190 -15.16 -17.22 -30.51
N ILE A 191 -15.16 -18.49 -30.13
CA ILE A 191 -15.08 -19.64 -31.01
C ILE A 191 -16.41 -20.39 -30.97
N GLY A 192 -17.04 -20.61 -32.13
CA GLY A 192 -18.27 -21.38 -32.25
C GLY A 192 -19.47 -20.85 -31.45
N GLY A 193 -19.41 -19.59 -30.99
CA GLY A 193 -20.50 -18.97 -30.22
C GLY A 193 -20.62 -19.43 -28.75
N ASN A 194 -19.90 -20.45 -28.35
CA ASN A 194 -20.00 -21.09 -27.03
C ASN A 194 -18.69 -21.02 -26.21
N LEU A 195 -17.56 -20.71 -26.82
CA LEU A 195 -16.28 -20.57 -26.14
C LEU A 195 -15.74 -19.14 -26.32
N ALA A 196 -15.55 -18.40 -25.25
CA ALA A 196 -14.90 -17.09 -25.25
C ALA A 196 -13.55 -17.15 -24.54
N LEU A 197 -12.54 -16.54 -25.14
CA LEU A 197 -11.18 -16.43 -24.63
C LEU A 197 -10.80 -14.95 -24.50
N GLY A 198 -10.10 -14.61 -23.44
CA GLY A 198 -9.58 -13.26 -23.22
C GLY A 198 -8.19 -13.30 -22.59
N ALA A 199 -7.34 -12.38 -23.05
CA ALA A 199 -6.03 -12.14 -22.45
C ALA A 199 -5.82 -10.64 -22.33
N THR A 200 -5.25 -10.18 -21.19
CA THR A 200 -4.87 -8.78 -20.99
C THR A 200 -3.49 -8.73 -20.37
N TYR A 201 -2.64 -7.90 -20.91
CA TYR A 201 -1.38 -7.49 -20.32
C TYR A 201 -1.47 -6.02 -19.91
N GLU A 202 -1.11 -5.73 -18.67
CA GLU A 202 -1.10 -4.38 -18.10
C GLU A 202 0.28 -4.11 -17.51
N TYR A 203 0.77 -2.88 -17.66
CA TYR A 203 1.98 -2.41 -17.03
C TYR A 203 1.70 -1.13 -16.24
N ALA A 204 2.17 -1.09 -15.00
CA ALA A 204 2.05 0.05 -14.09
C ALA A 204 3.43 0.52 -13.65
N TRP A 205 3.70 1.83 -13.73
CA TRP A 205 5.00 2.44 -13.43
C TRP A 205 5.10 2.83 -11.96
N TYR A 206 5.06 1.87 -11.00
CA TYR A 206 5.11 2.16 -9.57
C TYR A 206 6.38 2.87 -9.12
N ASN A 207 7.50 2.66 -9.82
CA ASN A 207 8.75 3.38 -9.57
C ASN A 207 8.74 4.86 -10.03
N HIS A 208 7.62 5.36 -10.56
CA HIS A 208 7.42 6.75 -10.96
C HIS A 208 6.22 7.38 -10.24
N MET A 209 5.85 6.86 -9.09
CA MET A 209 4.91 7.55 -8.20
C MET A 209 5.56 8.84 -7.70
N ASP A 210 4.75 9.85 -7.39
CA ASP A 210 5.21 11.15 -6.94
C ASP A 210 4.60 11.46 -5.57
N ASN A 211 5.42 11.34 -4.54
CA ASN A 211 5.11 11.81 -3.21
C ASN A 211 5.31 13.33 -3.19
N ARG A 212 4.38 14.07 -2.61
CA ARG A 212 4.37 15.53 -2.64
C ARG A 212 4.09 16.10 -1.26
N VAL A 213 4.82 17.13 -0.93
CA VAL A 213 4.67 17.90 0.32
C VAL A 213 3.81 19.13 0.03
N LYS A 214 2.85 19.43 0.91
CA LYS A 214 2.13 20.72 0.87
C LYS A 214 3.07 21.82 1.32
N ASP A 215 3.31 22.81 0.47
CA ASP A 215 4.34 23.84 0.63
C ASP A 215 3.76 25.26 0.71
N GLY A 216 2.48 25.38 0.96
CA GLY A 216 1.75 26.63 1.13
C GLY A 216 0.58 26.76 0.18
N GLY A 217 0.38 27.95 -0.38
CA GLY A 217 -0.69 28.22 -1.30
C GLY A 217 -0.80 29.72 -1.60
N TYR A 218 -1.77 30.08 -2.41
CA TYR A 218 -2.09 31.46 -2.74
C TYR A 218 -3.60 31.68 -2.72
N TYR A 219 -3.97 32.91 -2.37
CA TYR A 219 -5.36 33.33 -2.40
C TYR A 219 -5.67 33.98 -3.76
N ASP A 220 -6.68 33.46 -4.46
CA ASP A 220 -7.19 34.06 -5.68
C ASP A 220 -8.33 35.02 -5.35
N GLY A 221 -8.05 36.31 -5.41
CA GLY A 221 -9.04 37.37 -5.12
C GLY A 221 -10.16 37.49 -6.14
N TYR A 222 -10.08 36.82 -7.29
CA TYR A 222 -11.15 36.82 -8.29
C TYR A 222 -12.26 35.78 -7.96
N TRP A 223 -11.84 34.59 -7.48
CA TRP A 223 -12.74 33.49 -7.10
C TRP A 223 -13.05 33.45 -5.59
N ASP A 224 -12.38 34.34 -4.80
CA ASP A 224 -12.48 34.36 -3.34
C ASP A 224 -12.12 33.01 -2.70
N GLU A 225 -11.09 32.34 -3.25
CA GLU A 225 -10.72 30.97 -2.89
C GLU A 225 -9.21 30.85 -2.63
N TYR A 226 -8.82 30.02 -1.66
CA TYR A 226 -7.44 29.69 -1.36
C TYR A 226 -7.04 28.40 -2.05
N TYR A 227 -5.98 28.47 -2.86
CA TYR A 227 -5.43 27.32 -3.58
C TYR A 227 -4.16 26.84 -2.91
N GLU A 228 -4.19 25.61 -2.37
CA GLU A 228 -3.01 24.95 -1.82
C GLU A 228 -2.05 24.50 -2.93
N THR A 229 -0.77 24.75 -2.72
CA THR A 229 0.32 24.29 -3.56
C THR A 229 1.02 23.08 -2.95
N SER A 230 1.73 22.31 -3.78
CA SER A 230 2.56 21.20 -3.35
C SER A 230 3.73 21.02 -4.29
N SER A 231 4.89 20.66 -3.75
CA SER A 231 6.08 20.28 -4.51
C SER A 231 6.40 18.79 -4.37
N SER A 232 7.11 18.23 -5.33
CA SER A 232 7.60 16.86 -5.25
C SER A 232 8.59 16.70 -4.10
N ASP A 233 8.46 15.62 -3.33
CA ASP A 233 9.45 15.21 -2.34
C ASP A 233 10.54 14.40 -3.05
N ASP A 234 11.55 15.08 -3.58
CA ASP A 234 12.55 14.47 -4.44
C ASP A 234 13.33 13.37 -3.75
N LEU A 235 13.64 13.50 -2.46
CA LEU A 235 14.37 12.49 -1.70
C LEU A 235 13.54 11.22 -1.51
N MET A 236 12.27 11.35 -1.12
CA MET A 236 11.34 10.24 -1.00
C MET A 236 11.06 9.60 -2.38
N ASN A 237 10.97 10.40 -3.43
CA ASN A 237 10.73 9.90 -4.79
C ASN A 237 11.95 9.17 -5.35
N ASP A 238 13.16 9.59 -5.00
CA ASP A 238 14.38 8.86 -5.38
C ASP A 238 14.47 7.52 -4.63
N HIS A 239 14.14 7.47 -3.35
CA HIS A 239 14.03 6.20 -2.62
C HIS A 239 12.92 5.31 -3.21
N THR A 240 11.78 5.86 -3.59
CA THR A 240 10.71 5.15 -4.30
C THR A 240 11.22 4.48 -5.59
N LYS A 241 12.03 5.20 -6.40
CA LYS A 241 12.67 4.63 -7.60
C LYS A 241 13.70 3.54 -7.27
N GLN A 242 14.40 3.65 -6.15
CA GLN A 242 15.37 2.65 -5.70
C GLN A 242 14.69 1.38 -5.19
N SER A 243 13.59 1.50 -4.46
CA SER A 243 12.89 0.39 -3.79
C SER A 243 11.83 -0.27 -4.67
N LEU A 244 11.12 0.50 -5.51
CA LEU A 244 10.05 -0.01 -6.34
C LEU A 244 10.46 -0.23 -7.80
N GLN A 245 9.71 -1.08 -8.48
CA GLN A 245 9.84 -1.34 -9.91
C GLN A 245 8.47 -1.31 -10.61
N GLY A 246 8.49 -1.28 -11.94
CA GLY A 246 7.27 -1.41 -12.72
C GLY A 246 6.63 -2.79 -12.54
N VAL A 247 5.30 -2.81 -12.50
CA VAL A 247 4.51 -4.02 -12.26
C VAL A 247 3.84 -4.48 -13.54
N SER A 248 4.12 -5.70 -13.95
CA SER A 248 3.45 -6.40 -15.05
C SER A 248 2.30 -7.24 -14.51
N THR A 249 1.12 -7.10 -15.11
CA THR A 249 -0.05 -7.93 -14.79
C THR A 249 -0.51 -8.68 -16.04
N LEU A 250 -0.61 -10.00 -15.94
CA LEU A 250 -1.20 -10.86 -16.96
C LEU A 250 -2.53 -11.40 -16.47
N LYS A 251 -3.59 -11.19 -17.24
CA LYS A 251 -4.94 -11.70 -16.96
C LYS A 251 -5.37 -12.61 -18.11
N LEU A 252 -5.75 -13.84 -17.80
CA LEU A 252 -6.27 -14.81 -18.76
C LEU A 252 -7.67 -15.24 -18.31
N GLY A 253 -8.60 -15.30 -19.25
CA GLY A 253 -9.98 -15.67 -18.99
C GLY A 253 -10.53 -16.61 -20.06
N LEU A 254 -11.36 -17.56 -19.62
CA LEU A 254 -12.09 -18.48 -20.46
C LEU A 254 -13.53 -18.57 -19.96
N GLU A 255 -14.48 -18.48 -20.88
CA GLU A 255 -15.89 -18.80 -20.64
C GLU A 255 -16.34 -19.87 -21.64
N TYR A 256 -16.94 -20.94 -21.13
CA TYR A 256 -17.55 -22.00 -21.95
C TYR A 256 -19.03 -22.12 -21.62
N LYS A 257 -19.87 -22.03 -22.64
CA LYS A 257 -21.32 -22.21 -22.57
C LYS A 257 -21.73 -23.53 -23.23
N PRO A 258 -21.77 -24.64 -22.48
CA PRO A 258 -22.22 -25.93 -23.02
C PRO A 258 -23.66 -25.88 -23.52
N VAL A 259 -24.49 -25.09 -22.86
CA VAL A 259 -25.88 -24.77 -23.22
C VAL A 259 -26.15 -23.29 -22.95
N SER A 260 -27.18 -22.71 -23.56
CA SER A 260 -27.50 -21.28 -23.45
C SER A 260 -27.76 -20.81 -21.99
N MET A 261 -28.20 -21.72 -21.12
CA MET A 261 -28.54 -21.45 -19.73
C MET A 261 -27.33 -21.52 -18.79
N LEU A 262 -26.23 -22.18 -19.17
CA LEU A 262 -25.10 -22.46 -18.31
C LEU A 262 -23.81 -21.86 -18.87
N ALA A 263 -23.08 -21.11 -18.05
CA ALA A 263 -21.76 -20.59 -18.33
C ALA A 263 -20.75 -21.09 -17.28
N LEU A 264 -19.67 -21.69 -17.74
CA LEU A 264 -18.53 -22.10 -16.90
C LEU A 264 -17.38 -21.14 -17.18
N ARG A 265 -16.74 -20.61 -16.13
CA ARG A 265 -15.69 -19.61 -16.26
C ARG A 265 -14.46 -20.01 -15.49
N LEU A 266 -13.31 -19.83 -16.10
CA LEU A 266 -12.00 -19.96 -15.46
C LEU A 266 -11.18 -18.71 -15.72
N GLY A 267 -10.38 -18.31 -14.75
CA GLY A 267 -9.48 -17.17 -14.90
C GLY A 267 -8.20 -17.36 -14.11
N TYR A 268 -7.15 -16.76 -14.63
CA TYR A 268 -5.86 -16.66 -13.99
C TYR A 268 -5.36 -15.22 -14.07
N ASN A 269 -4.82 -14.71 -12.96
CA ASN A 269 -4.21 -13.40 -12.90
C ASN A 269 -2.85 -13.51 -12.20
N TYR A 270 -1.81 -13.08 -12.88
CA TYR A 270 -0.46 -12.94 -12.35
C TYR A 270 -0.11 -11.47 -12.23
N VAL A 271 0.41 -11.05 -11.07
CA VAL A 271 0.95 -9.71 -10.83
C VAL A 271 2.40 -9.85 -10.37
N SER A 272 3.33 -9.24 -11.10
CA SER A 272 4.74 -9.28 -10.74
C SER A 272 5.02 -8.50 -9.43
N PRO A 273 6.14 -8.75 -8.75
CA PRO A 273 6.50 -7.99 -7.56
C PRO A 273 6.62 -6.50 -7.84
N MET A 274 6.13 -5.69 -6.91
CA MET A 274 6.33 -4.24 -6.91
C MET A 274 7.69 -3.85 -6.32
N PHE A 275 8.15 -4.59 -5.31
CA PHE A 275 9.41 -4.35 -4.64
C PHE A 275 10.57 -4.99 -5.38
N LYS A 276 11.69 -4.27 -5.50
CA LYS A 276 12.97 -4.82 -5.92
C LYS A 276 13.51 -5.77 -4.84
N LYS A 277 14.45 -6.62 -5.17
CA LYS A 277 15.07 -7.53 -4.19
C LYS A 277 15.88 -6.81 -3.12
N SER A 278 16.40 -5.63 -3.46
CA SER A 278 17.14 -4.73 -2.58
C SER A 278 16.24 -3.68 -1.92
N ALA A 279 14.92 -3.82 -2.01
CA ALA A 279 14.02 -2.86 -1.41
C ALA A 279 14.12 -2.93 0.11
N ASP A 280 14.33 -1.79 0.72
CA ASP A 280 14.39 -1.57 2.15
C ASP A 280 13.54 -0.38 2.54
N ARG A 281 13.43 -0.12 3.82
CA ARG A 281 12.83 1.07 4.37
C ARG A 281 13.94 1.93 4.95
N ASP A 282 14.19 3.06 4.33
CA ASP A 282 15.18 4.02 4.80
C ASP A 282 14.49 5.08 5.67
N GLN A 283 14.77 5.04 6.97
CA GLN A 283 14.24 6.00 7.95
C GLN A 283 15.15 7.24 8.10
N THR A 284 16.28 7.29 7.41
CA THR A 284 17.23 8.42 7.46
C THR A 284 16.91 9.51 6.45
N ILE A 285 15.98 9.27 5.53
CA ILE A 285 15.58 10.26 4.53
C ILE A 285 14.96 11.46 5.23
N PRO A 286 15.51 12.67 5.07
CA PRO A 286 14.99 13.87 5.73
C PRO A 286 13.75 14.41 4.98
N SER A 287 12.69 13.64 4.94
CA SER A 287 11.41 14.02 4.36
C SER A 287 10.30 14.02 5.42
N GLN A 288 9.25 14.81 5.20
CA GLN A 288 8.10 14.82 6.11
C GLN A 288 7.46 13.43 6.21
N GLY A 289 7.36 12.69 5.09
CA GLY A 289 6.81 11.34 5.07
C GLY A 289 7.57 10.37 5.96
N THR A 290 8.89 10.50 6.06
CA THR A 290 9.74 9.69 6.96
C THR A 290 9.60 10.12 8.41
N ILE A 291 9.64 11.44 8.66
CA ILE A 291 9.60 12.03 10.00
C ILE A 291 8.28 11.71 10.71
N TYR A 292 7.15 11.74 9.99
CA TYR A 292 5.83 11.45 10.56
C TYR A 292 5.44 9.96 10.52
N ALA A 293 6.23 9.12 9.87
CA ALA A 293 5.98 7.69 9.86
C ALA A 293 6.42 7.05 11.18
N THR A 294 5.49 6.55 11.96
CA THR A 294 5.74 5.92 13.26
C THR A 294 6.08 4.43 13.14
N SER A 295 5.55 3.74 12.11
CA SER A 295 5.77 2.32 11.92
C SER A 295 7.20 2.02 11.46
N THR A 296 7.84 1.02 12.07
CA THR A 296 9.20 0.56 11.71
C THR A 296 9.19 -0.66 10.80
N ASP A 297 8.12 -1.45 10.84
CA ASP A 297 7.98 -2.68 10.07
C ASP A 297 7.74 -2.44 8.57
N TYR A 298 8.15 -3.40 7.76
CA TYR A 298 7.79 -3.44 6.34
C TYR A 298 7.79 -4.87 5.79
N THR A 299 7.09 -5.06 4.68
CA THR A 299 7.03 -6.36 4.01
C THR A 299 7.30 -6.20 2.51
N ASN A 300 8.33 -6.86 2.01
CA ASN A 300 8.61 -6.95 0.58
C ASN A 300 7.76 -8.07 -0.03
N TRP A 301 6.56 -7.71 -0.48
CA TRP A 301 5.64 -8.62 -1.12
C TRP A 301 6.14 -9.05 -2.50
N LYS A 302 6.12 -10.37 -2.76
CA LYS A 302 6.49 -10.99 -4.04
C LYS A 302 5.30 -11.03 -5.00
N ALA A 303 5.42 -11.81 -6.06
CA ALA A 303 4.35 -11.96 -7.04
C ALA A 303 3.05 -12.47 -6.43
N THR A 304 1.93 -11.96 -6.94
CA THR A 304 0.59 -12.43 -6.58
C THR A 304 0.04 -13.30 -7.69
N ASN A 305 -0.48 -14.48 -7.33
CA ASN A 305 -1.23 -15.35 -8.23
C ASN A 305 -2.68 -15.42 -7.76
N ARG A 306 -3.63 -15.26 -8.71
CA ARG A 306 -5.06 -15.40 -8.45
C ARG A 306 -5.66 -16.38 -9.44
N PHE A 307 -6.38 -17.36 -8.91
CA PHE A 307 -7.12 -18.37 -9.67
C PHE A 307 -8.60 -18.14 -9.41
N THR A 308 -9.39 -18.09 -10.47
CA THR A 308 -10.84 -17.89 -10.37
C THR A 308 -11.58 -19.00 -11.10
N ALA A 309 -12.67 -19.44 -10.52
CA ALA A 309 -13.63 -20.35 -11.15
C ALA A 309 -15.04 -19.82 -10.90
N GLY A 310 -15.91 -19.91 -11.91
CA GLY A 310 -17.27 -19.40 -11.78
C GLY A 310 -18.27 -20.22 -12.58
N VAL A 311 -19.51 -20.19 -12.12
CA VAL A 311 -20.67 -20.78 -12.76
C VAL A 311 -21.76 -19.73 -12.87
N GLY A 312 -22.27 -19.53 -14.08
CA GLY A 312 -23.40 -18.65 -14.36
C GLY A 312 -24.59 -19.47 -14.83
N PHE A 313 -25.76 -19.15 -14.31
CA PHE A 313 -27.02 -19.76 -14.70
C PHE A 313 -28.00 -18.65 -15.13
N ASN A 314 -28.53 -18.77 -16.36
CA ASN A 314 -29.50 -17.84 -16.91
C ASN A 314 -30.78 -18.57 -17.27
N TYR A 315 -31.89 -18.17 -16.65
CA TYR A 315 -33.20 -18.73 -16.94
C TYR A 315 -34.21 -17.61 -17.14
N GLU A 316 -34.73 -17.46 -18.35
CA GLU A 316 -35.65 -16.39 -18.75
C GLU A 316 -35.12 -15.00 -18.35
N LYS A 317 -35.72 -14.40 -17.32
CA LYS A 317 -35.40 -13.05 -16.80
C LYS A 317 -34.43 -13.08 -15.61
N LEU A 318 -34.11 -14.26 -15.07
CA LEU A 318 -33.26 -14.45 -13.90
C LEU A 318 -31.84 -14.86 -14.33
N SER A 319 -30.84 -14.21 -13.79
CA SER A 319 -29.45 -14.62 -13.87
C SER A 319 -28.85 -14.78 -12.47
N ILE A 320 -28.12 -15.87 -12.27
CA ILE A 320 -27.39 -16.14 -11.03
C ILE A 320 -25.96 -16.51 -11.41
N ASP A 321 -24.99 -15.78 -10.89
CA ASP A 321 -23.58 -16.04 -11.08
C ASP A 321 -22.93 -16.27 -9.72
N VAL A 322 -22.14 -17.35 -9.60
CA VAL A 322 -21.32 -17.66 -8.43
C VAL A 322 -19.87 -17.77 -8.88
N ALA A 323 -18.99 -17.07 -8.23
CA ALA A 323 -17.57 -17.08 -8.53
C ALA A 323 -16.75 -17.28 -7.24
N TYR A 324 -15.72 -18.10 -7.35
CA TYR A 324 -14.74 -18.32 -6.30
C TYR A 324 -13.36 -17.85 -6.77
N GLN A 325 -12.64 -17.14 -5.90
CA GLN A 325 -11.28 -16.71 -6.14
C GLN A 325 -10.36 -17.18 -5.01
N TYR A 326 -9.25 -17.76 -5.39
CA TYR A 326 -8.10 -18.03 -4.54
C TYR A 326 -6.95 -17.12 -4.94
N SER A 327 -6.41 -16.38 -3.97
CA SER A 327 -5.24 -15.52 -4.16
C SER A 327 -4.13 -15.97 -3.21
N CYS A 328 -2.90 -16.05 -3.71
CA CYS A 328 -1.71 -16.33 -2.90
C CYS A 328 -0.57 -15.39 -3.25
N GLN A 329 0.13 -14.95 -2.23
CA GLN A 329 1.27 -14.06 -2.31
C GLN A 329 2.21 -14.35 -1.14
N ASN A 330 3.50 -14.49 -1.42
CA ASN A 330 4.53 -14.65 -0.40
C ASN A 330 5.23 -13.31 -0.18
N GLY A 331 5.83 -13.12 1.00
CA GLY A 331 6.58 -11.92 1.33
C GLY A 331 7.76 -12.20 2.26
N ASP A 332 8.60 -11.22 2.36
CA ASP A 332 9.70 -11.14 3.32
C ASP A 332 9.37 -9.99 4.27
N PHE A 333 8.98 -10.33 5.50
CA PHE A 333 8.64 -9.38 6.55
C PHE A 333 9.89 -9.03 7.35
N TYR A 334 10.05 -7.75 7.65
CA TYR A 334 11.10 -7.17 8.49
C TYR A 334 10.43 -6.37 9.61
N PRO A 335 10.77 -6.63 10.88
CA PRO A 335 10.18 -5.94 12.03
C PRO A 335 10.69 -4.50 12.18
N PHE A 336 11.86 -4.20 11.61
CA PHE A 336 12.48 -2.87 11.60
C PHE A 336 13.47 -2.75 10.42
N ALA A 337 13.80 -1.52 10.07
CA ALA A 337 14.84 -1.22 9.10
C ALA A 337 16.23 -1.52 9.68
N ALA A 338 17.11 -2.10 8.87
CA ALA A 338 18.52 -2.26 9.27
C ALA A 338 19.23 -0.91 9.16
N TRP A 339 20.05 -0.59 10.16
CA TRP A 339 20.91 0.59 10.12
C TRP A 339 22.37 0.15 9.87
N GLU A 340 22.78 0.16 8.61
CA GLU A 340 24.10 -0.36 8.20
C GLU A 340 25.29 0.38 8.85
N GLU A 341 25.15 1.70 9.10
CA GLU A 341 26.23 2.52 9.66
C GLU A 341 26.62 2.10 11.09
N LEU A 342 25.73 1.49 11.84
CA LEU A 342 26.02 1.01 13.18
C LEU A 342 26.62 -0.40 13.22
N GLY A 343 26.89 -1.01 12.06
CA GLY A 343 27.37 -2.39 11.98
C GLY A 343 26.39 -3.40 12.57
N ALA A 344 25.15 -2.99 12.79
CA ALA A 344 24.09 -3.85 13.29
C ALA A 344 23.79 -4.96 12.28
N ASN A 345 23.74 -6.19 12.73
CA ASN A 345 23.26 -7.29 11.90
C ASN A 345 21.81 -7.00 11.50
N ALA A 346 21.57 -6.95 10.19
CA ALA A 346 20.21 -6.83 9.70
C ALA A 346 19.34 -7.97 10.25
N ALA A 347 18.15 -7.64 10.73
CA ALA A 347 17.21 -8.67 11.17
C ALA A 347 16.92 -9.62 9.99
N PRO A 348 17.01 -10.94 10.18
CA PRO A 348 16.69 -11.88 9.12
C PRO A 348 15.22 -11.77 8.75
N ALA A 349 14.94 -11.77 7.44
CA ALA A 349 13.57 -11.72 6.95
C ALA A 349 12.73 -12.89 7.46
N THR A 350 11.57 -12.60 8.01
CA THR A 350 10.55 -13.60 8.34
C THR A 350 9.71 -13.88 7.09
N LYS A 351 9.62 -15.14 6.66
CA LYS A 351 8.78 -15.54 5.52
C LYS A 351 7.30 -15.47 5.91
N VAL A 352 6.52 -14.76 5.12
CA VAL A 352 5.08 -14.62 5.32
C VAL A 352 4.29 -15.00 4.08
N ASP A 353 3.14 -15.62 4.30
CA ASP A 353 2.21 -16.01 3.24
C ASP A 353 0.87 -15.30 3.43
N ASN A 354 0.42 -14.61 2.38
CA ASN A 354 -0.91 -14.05 2.29
C ASN A 354 -1.79 -14.92 1.37
N LYS A 355 -2.73 -15.65 1.97
CA LYS A 355 -3.69 -16.50 1.26
C LYS A 355 -5.10 -15.99 1.50
N ARG A 356 -5.82 -15.71 0.41
CA ARG A 356 -7.17 -15.15 0.48
C ARG A 356 -8.14 -15.96 -0.35
N HIS A 357 -9.27 -16.32 0.25
CA HIS A 357 -10.41 -16.97 -0.38
C HIS A 357 -11.57 -15.98 -0.45
N GLN A 358 -12.19 -15.86 -1.61
CA GLN A 358 -13.36 -15.01 -1.81
C GLN A 358 -14.43 -15.78 -2.56
N LEU A 359 -15.67 -15.66 -2.09
CA LEU A 359 -16.86 -16.12 -2.78
C LEU A 359 -17.71 -14.92 -3.13
N LEU A 360 -18.10 -14.81 -4.38
CA LEU A 360 -18.97 -13.75 -4.89
C LEU A 360 -20.21 -14.38 -5.51
N MET A 361 -21.38 -13.84 -5.16
CA MET A 361 -22.65 -14.21 -5.77
C MET A 361 -23.34 -12.95 -6.32
N THR A 362 -23.80 -13.06 -7.56
CA THR A 362 -24.58 -12.01 -8.20
C THR A 362 -25.91 -12.56 -8.66
N VAL A 363 -26.99 -11.85 -8.35
CA VAL A 363 -28.34 -12.15 -8.82
C VAL A 363 -28.83 -10.98 -9.64
N GLY A 364 -29.22 -11.23 -10.87
CA GLY A 364 -29.77 -10.25 -11.80
C GLY A 364 -31.20 -10.62 -12.23
N TYR A 365 -32.06 -9.63 -12.33
CA TYR A 365 -33.42 -9.79 -12.86
C TYR A 365 -33.67 -8.74 -13.93
N ARG A 366 -34.18 -9.19 -15.10
CA ARG A 366 -34.60 -8.29 -16.20
C ARG A 366 -36.11 -8.11 -16.16
N PHE A 367 -36.54 -6.87 -16.11
CA PHE A 367 -37.94 -6.50 -16.15
C PHE A 367 -38.57 -6.60 -17.55
#